data_72ec09a9158345d9b4d08b1f99f5702c
#
_entry.id   72ec09a9158345d9b4d08b1f99f5702c
#
_cell.length_a   1.000
_cell.length_b   1.000
_cell.length_c   1.000
_cell.angle_alpha   90.00
_cell.angle_beta   90.00
_cell.angle_gamma   90.00
#
_symmetry.space_group_name_H-M   'P 1'
#
loop_
_entity.id
_entity.type
_entity.pdbx_description
1 polymer ?
#
loop_
_entity_poly.entity_id
_entity_poly.type
_entity_poly.pdbx_seq_one_letter_code
_entity_poly.pdbx_strand_id
1 'polypeptide(L)' 'MQEDVICPICKSEAEAINVGLFDGVGFRCKSHGEFEVADSALAMHKDTEATRWEAALRSAKDRAKATQDTWPRITTYDFR' A
#
# COMPACT_ATOMS: atom_id res chain seq x y z
N MET A 1 18.46 2.81 8.32
CA MET A 1 18.54 3.04 6.87
C MET A 1 17.29 2.53 6.21
N GLN A 2 16.73 3.31 5.30
CA GLN A 2 15.56 2.90 4.55
C GLN A 2 16.02 2.14 3.31
N GLU A 3 15.30 1.06 2.99
CA GLU A 3 15.57 0.30 1.79
C GLU A 3 14.77 0.87 0.64
N ASP A 4 15.41 0.95 -0.53
CA ASP A 4 14.70 1.33 -1.75
C ASP A 4 13.88 0.15 -2.23
N VAL A 5 12.60 0.36 -2.43
CA VAL A 5 11.68 -0.65 -2.93
C VAL A 5 10.92 -0.09 -4.12
N ILE A 6 10.19 -0.95 -4.79
CA ILE A 6 9.37 -0.54 -5.93
C ILE A 6 7.91 -0.40 -5.47
N CYS A 7 7.33 0.75 -5.74
CA CYS A 7 5.91 0.97 -5.44
C CYS A 7 5.07 -0.02 -6.26
N PRO A 8 4.18 -0.79 -5.61
CA PRO A 8 3.37 -1.76 -6.34
C PRO A 8 2.36 -1.12 -7.28
N ILE A 9 2.07 0.16 -7.11
CA ILE A 9 1.07 0.85 -7.92
C ILE A 9 1.67 1.43 -9.20
N CYS A 10 2.68 2.29 -9.07
CA CYS A 10 3.27 2.98 -10.22
C CYS A 10 4.55 2.34 -10.72
N LYS A 11 5.06 1.32 -10.05
CA LYS A 11 6.31 0.60 -10.39
C LYS A 11 7.54 1.51 -10.38
N SER A 12 7.46 2.66 -9.74
CA SER A 12 8.57 3.58 -9.57
C SER A 12 9.27 3.34 -8.24
N GLU A 13 10.45 3.93 -8.07
CA GLU A 13 11.17 3.82 -6.82
C GLU A 13 10.37 4.43 -5.67
N ALA A 14 10.40 3.76 -4.54
CA ALA A 14 9.75 4.19 -3.32
C ALA A 14 10.64 3.85 -2.13
N GLU A 15 10.27 4.32 -0.95
CA GLU A 15 10.98 4.01 0.28
C GLU A 15 10.15 3.03 1.10
N ALA A 16 10.83 2.06 1.72
CA ALA A 16 10.17 1.17 2.67
C ALA A 16 9.97 1.90 3.99
N ILE A 17 8.79 1.74 4.58
CA ILE A 17 8.44 2.35 5.87
C ILE A 17 8.31 1.23 6.90
N ASN A 18 8.84 1.46 8.10
CA ASN A 18 8.66 0.52 9.20
C ASN A 18 7.22 0.66 9.73
N VAL A 19 6.44 -0.40 9.59
CA VAL A 19 5.04 -0.41 10.00
C VAL A 19 4.81 -1.16 11.32
N GLY A 20 5.87 -1.43 12.07
CA GLY A 20 5.77 -2.03 13.38
C GLY A 20 5.34 -3.49 13.33
N LEU A 21 4.29 -3.83 14.07
CA LEU A 21 3.82 -5.21 14.19
C LEU A 21 2.88 -5.65 13.08
N PHE A 22 2.61 -4.78 12.11
CA PHE A 22 1.75 -5.11 11.00
C PHE A 22 2.43 -6.11 10.05
N ASP A 23 1.72 -7.15 9.66
CA ASP A 23 2.21 -8.16 8.72
C ASP A 23 2.08 -7.64 7.29
N GLY A 24 3.06 -6.88 6.84
CA GLY A 24 3.03 -6.28 5.52
C GLY A 24 4.20 -5.33 5.33
N VAL A 25 4.12 -4.53 4.28
CA VAL A 25 5.16 -3.57 3.93
C VAL A 25 4.55 -2.18 3.80
N GLY A 26 5.22 -1.20 4.40
CA GLY A 26 4.86 0.20 4.20
C GLY A 26 5.66 0.79 3.05
N PHE A 27 5.03 1.66 2.29
CA PHE A 27 5.65 2.33 1.15
C PHE A 27 5.48 3.83 1.26
N ARG A 28 6.52 4.55 0.88
CA ARG A 28 6.44 6.01 0.71
C ARG A 28 6.76 6.32 -0.74
N CYS A 29 5.73 6.66 -1.51
CA CYS A 29 5.84 6.93 -2.93
C CYS A 29 5.53 8.40 -3.20
N LYS A 30 6.31 9.03 -4.05
CA LYS A 30 6.11 10.45 -4.38
C LYS A 30 4.73 10.71 -5.00
N SER A 31 4.26 9.76 -5.80
CA SER A 31 2.97 9.90 -6.50
C SER A 31 1.78 9.51 -5.64
N HIS A 32 1.95 8.52 -4.75
CA HIS A 32 0.84 7.92 -4.01
C HIS A 32 0.88 8.20 -2.51
N GLY A 33 1.95 8.80 -2.03
CA GLY A 33 2.11 9.10 -0.62
C GLY A 33 2.46 7.86 0.20
N GLU A 34 2.15 7.91 1.48
CA GLU A 34 2.46 6.83 2.41
C GLU A 34 1.29 5.88 2.54
N PHE A 35 1.55 4.58 2.44
CA PHE A 35 0.53 3.56 2.62
C PHE A 35 1.17 2.24 3.01
N GLU A 36 0.35 1.32 3.55
CA GLU A 36 0.77 -0.04 3.91
C GLU A 36 0.07 -1.03 3.00
N VAL A 37 0.72 -2.16 2.71
CA VAL A 37 0.11 -3.26 1.96
C VAL A 37 0.29 -4.54 2.77
N ALA A 38 -0.79 -5.25 3.02
CA ALA A 38 -0.73 -6.54 3.71
C ALA A 38 0.05 -7.55 2.86
N ASP A 39 0.82 -8.43 3.52
CA ASP A 39 1.62 -9.44 2.83
C ASP A 39 0.77 -10.28 1.87
N SER A 40 -0.42 -10.68 2.30
CA SER A 40 -1.31 -11.49 1.47
C SER A 40 -1.75 -10.74 0.22
N ALA A 41 -2.06 -9.45 0.35
CA ALA A 41 -2.44 -8.62 -0.79
C ALA A 41 -1.26 -8.46 -1.76
N LEU A 42 -0.07 -8.22 -1.22
CA LEU A 42 1.12 -8.06 -2.03
C LEU A 42 1.43 -9.33 -2.82
N ALA A 43 1.32 -10.49 -2.17
CA ALA A 43 1.60 -11.77 -2.82
C ALA A 43 0.55 -12.11 -3.88
N MET A 44 -0.73 -11.86 -3.61
CA MET A 44 -1.82 -12.20 -4.52
C MET A 44 -1.95 -11.25 -5.70
N HIS A 45 -1.57 -9.99 -5.52
CA HIS A 45 -1.84 -8.95 -6.51
C HIS A 45 -0.59 -8.29 -7.08
N LYS A 46 0.58 -8.91 -6.92
CA LYS A 46 1.83 -8.31 -7.40
C LYS A 46 1.82 -8.02 -8.91
N ASP A 47 1.09 -8.80 -9.69
CA ASP A 47 0.98 -8.62 -11.14
C ASP A 47 -0.33 -7.95 -11.56
N THR A 48 -1.07 -7.41 -10.59
CA THR A 48 -2.34 -6.74 -10.85
C THR A 48 -2.09 -5.37 -11.50
N GLU A 49 -3.01 -4.96 -12.38
CA GLU A 49 -2.90 -3.69 -13.08
C GLU A 49 -2.87 -2.49 -12.13
N ALA A 50 -2.15 -1.44 -12.54
CA ALA A 50 -2.02 -0.24 -11.73
C ALA A 50 -3.37 0.40 -11.40
N THR A 51 -4.32 0.36 -12.34
CA THR A 51 -5.64 0.94 -12.12
C THR A 51 -6.38 0.26 -10.97
N ARG A 52 -6.22 -1.05 -10.82
CA ARG A 52 -6.82 -1.78 -9.71
C ARG A 52 -6.12 -1.44 -8.39
N TRP A 53 -4.81 -1.29 -8.42
CA TRP A 53 -4.05 -0.88 -7.26
C TRP A 53 -4.46 0.52 -6.80
N GLU A 54 -4.66 1.44 -7.74
CA GLU A 54 -5.09 2.80 -7.41
C GLU A 54 -6.49 2.81 -6.79
N ALA A 55 -7.40 1.99 -7.31
CA ALA A 55 -8.73 1.84 -6.73
C ALA A 55 -8.65 1.27 -5.32
N ALA A 56 -7.78 0.29 -5.11
CA ALA A 56 -7.56 -0.30 -3.79
C ALA A 56 -7.02 0.74 -2.81
N LEU A 57 -6.08 1.57 -3.26
CA LEU A 57 -5.53 2.63 -2.42
C LEU A 57 -6.61 3.64 -2.04
N ARG A 58 -7.46 4.02 -2.98
CA ARG A 58 -8.56 4.95 -2.71
C ARG A 58 -9.51 4.38 -1.64
N SER A 59 -9.86 3.11 -1.78
CA SER A 59 -10.69 2.41 -0.80
C SER A 59 -10.03 2.40 0.57
N ALA A 60 -8.73 2.11 0.60
CA ALA A 60 -7.97 2.09 1.85
C ALA A 60 -7.91 3.47 2.50
N LYS A 61 -7.74 4.53 1.70
CA LYS A 61 -7.73 5.90 2.20
C LYS A 61 -9.07 6.30 2.83
N ASP A 62 -10.16 5.92 2.18
CA ASP A 62 -11.49 6.22 2.71
C ASP A 62 -11.72 5.50 4.04
N ARG A 63 -11.29 4.23 4.12
CA ARG A 63 -11.40 3.47 5.36
C ARG A 63 -10.53 4.05 6.47
N ALA A 64 -9.31 4.49 6.13
CA ALA A 64 -8.41 5.09 7.10
C ALA A 64 -8.97 6.38 7.68
N LYS A 65 -9.64 7.19 6.87
CA LYS A 65 -10.32 8.40 7.34
C LYS A 65 -11.41 8.06 8.34
N ALA A 66 -12.19 7.01 8.06
CA ALA A 66 -13.27 6.59 8.92
C ALA A 66 -12.79 6.06 10.26
N THR A 67 -11.63 5.39 10.28
CA THR A 67 -11.04 4.80 11.48
C THR A 67 -9.97 5.68 12.11
N GLN A 68 -9.61 6.80 11.50
CA GLN A 68 -8.57 7.72 11.97
C GLN A 68 -7.19 7.06 12.07
N ASP A 69 -6.92 6.12 11.17
CA ASP A 69 -5.62 5.47 11.09
C ASP A 69 -4.55 6.44 10.56
N THR A 70 -3.30 6.20 10.94
CA THR A 70 -2.18 7.05 10.54
C THR A 70 -2.02 7.10 9.03
N TRP A 71 -2.13 5.95 8.37
CA TRP A 71 -2.09 5.88 6.91
C TRP A 71 -2.93 4.71 6.41
N PRO A 72 -3.27 4.74 5.09
CA PRO A 72 -4.13 3.69 4.53
C PRO A 72 -3.43 2.33 4.51
N ARG A 73 -4.21 1.28 4.71
CA ARG A 73 -3.72 -0.10 4.69
C ARG A 73 -4.49 -0.87 3.63
N ILE A 74 -3.78 -1.27 2.57
CA ILE A 74 -4.36 -2.05 1.48
C ILE A 74 -4.37 -3.53 1.85
N THR A 75 -5.53 -4.15 1.74
CA THR A 75 -5.71 -5.58 2.01
C THR A 75 -6.34 -6.25 0.80
N THR A 76 -6.48 -7.58 0.85
CA THR A 76 -7.14 -8.31 -0.23
C THR A 76 -8.59 -7.87 -0.44
N TYR A 77 -9.23 -7.34 0.59
CA TYR A 77 -10.60 -6.82 0.48
C TYR A 77 -10.70 -5.63 -0.46
N ASP A 78 -9.64 -4.83 -0.55
CA ASP A 78 -9.66 -3.62 -1.38
C ASP A 78 -9.62 -3.93 -2.88
N PHE A 79 -9.34 -5.19 -3.23
CA PHE A 79 -9.32 -5.64 -4.62
C PHE A 79 -10.62 -6.35 -5.05
N ARG A 80 -11.60 -6.40 -4.21
CA ARG A 80 -12.89 -7.03 -4.52
C ARG A 80 -13.85 -6.10 -5.20
#